data_50d39aecaa875e3d96c2262a6ae30222
#
_entry.id   50d39aecaa875e3d96c2262a6ae30222
#
_cell.length_a   1.000
_cell.length_b   1.000
_cell.length_c   1.000
_cell.angle_alpha   90.00
_cell.angle_beta   90.00
_cell.angle_gamma   90.00
#
_symmetry.space_group_name_H-M   'P 1'
#
loop_
_entity.id
_entity.type
_entity.pdbx_description
1 polymer ?
#
loop_
_entity_poly.entity_id
_entity_poly.type
_entity_poly.pdbx_seq_one_letter_code
_entity_poly.pdbx_strand_id
1 'polypeptide(L)'
;MERRKFIARVGIGTLATCATVPVIASNLENSGENPSLPLLEKEEVQHMVIFDLKHQKGSAEAEKFLADGRKILSNIPVVQNFQAFNQVSLKNDYTYGFSMVFKDQQAYSTYNNHPDHVAFVENRWKKEVTRFLEIDFNAH
;
A
#
# COMPACT_ATOMS: atom_id res chain seq x y z
N MET A 1 24.66 13.68 -44.66
CA MET A 1 23.81 14.11 -45.79
C MET A 1 22.39 13.97 -45.31
N GLU A 2 21.52 14.92 -45.18
CA GLU A 2 21.38 16.30 -45.62
C GLU A 2 20.54 17.08 -44.62
N ARG A 3 20.90 18.29 -44.38
CA ARG A 3 20.14 19.27 -43.59
C ARG A 3 19.03 19.84 -44.48
N ARG A 4 17.79 19.89 -43.99
CA ARG A 4 16.77 20.75 -44.59
C ARG A 4 16.31 21.84 -43.62
N LYS A 5 16.76 23.03 -43.93
CA LYS A 5 16.27 24.31 -43.43
C LYS A 5 14.90 24.59 -43.99
N PHE A 6 13.97 25.09 -43.18
CA PHE A 6 12.78 25.76 -43.71
C PHE A 6 12.65 27.16 -43.11
N ILE A 7 12.46 28.04 -44.03
CA ILE A 7 12.53 29.51 -44.05
C ILE A 7 11.29 30.12 -43.38
N ALA A 8 11.53 31.23 -42.69
CA ALA A 8 10.53 32.13 -42.17
C ALA A 8 9.68 32.78 -43.26
N ARG A 9 8.41 33.00 -42.99
CA ARG A 9 7.59 33.98 -43.69
C ARG A 9 6.95 34.91 -42.67
N VAL A 10 7.37 36.15 -42.77
CA VAL A 10 6.81 37.34 -42.13
C VAL A 10 5.52 37.70 -42.85
N GLY A 11 4.45 37.91 -42.11
CA GLY A 11 3.20 38.49 -42.58
C GLY A 11 2.75 39.58 -41.61
N ILE A 12 2.85 40.84 -42.07
CA ILE A 12 2.41 42.06 -41.40
C ILE A 12 0.90 42.26 -41.66
N GLY A 13 0.13 42.66 -40.64
CA GLY A 13 -1.18 43.23 -40.85
C GLY A 13 -2.12 43.11 -39.65
N THR A 14 -2.29 44.14 -39.04
CA THR A 14 -3.37 45.13 -38.71
C THR A 14 -3.91 45.08 -37.29
N LEU A 15 -3.92 46.28 -36.73
CA LEU A 15 -4.54 46.70 -35.45
C LEU A 15 -6.01 46.34 -35.35
N ALA A 16 -6.42 45.81 -34.15
CA ALA A 16 -7.77 46.04 -33.64
C ALA A 16 -7.80 45.91 -32.12
N THR A 17 -8.13 47.01 -31.49
CA THR A 17 -8.89 47.24 -30.26
C THR A 17 -8.58 46.46 -28.98
N CYS A 18 -8.13 47.20 -27.99
CA CYS A 18 -8.23 46.92 -26.57
C CYS A 18 -9.62 46.48 -26.14
N ALA A 19 -9.74 45.26 -25.66
CA ALA A 19 -10.77 44.87 -24.74
C ALA A 19 -10.08 44.45 -23.43
N THR A 20 -10.20 45.28 -22.43
CA THR A 20 -9.79 45.00 -21.05
C THR A 20 -10.71 43.95 -20.49
N VAL A 21 -10.22 42.70 -20.40
CA VAL A 21 -10.86 41.63 -19.65
C VAL A 21 -10.36 41.75 -18.21
N PRO A 22 -11.23 41.85 -17.20
CA PRO A 22 -10.78 41.80 -15.82
C PRO A 22 -10.20 40.42 -15.55
N VAL A 23 -8.93 40.38 -15.24
CA VAL A 23 -8.28 39.20 -14.68
C VAL A 23 -8.89 38.97 -13.30
N ILE A 24 -9.83 38.05 -13.21
CA ILE A 24 -10.25 37.49 -11.95
C ILE A 24 -9.05 36.62 -11.54
N ALA A 25 -8.20 37.15 -10.66
CA ALA A 25 -7.23 36.36 -9.94
C ALA A 25 -8.02 35.40 -9.05
N SER A 26 -8.36 34.23 -9.58
CA SER A 26 -8.74 33.11 -8.76
C SER A 26 -7.48 32.70 -8.00
N ASN A 27 -7.43 33.06 -6.72
CA ASN A 27 -6.52 32.47 -5.75
C ASN A 27 -6.80 30.96 -5.74
N LEU A 28 -6.06 30.22 -6.56
CA LEU A 28 -5.80 28.82 -6.31
C LEU A 28 -4.84 28.79 -5.11
N GLU A 29 -5.43 28.88 -3.92
CA GLU A 29 -4.79 28.34 -2.74
C GLU A 29 -4.67 26.84 -2.99
N ASN A 30 -3.56 26.46 -3.56
CA ASN A 30 -3.11 25.09 -3.60
C ASN A 30 -2.68 24.75 -2.16
N SER A 31 -3.68 24.46 -1.31
CA SER A 31 -3.46 23.73 -0.09
C SER A 31 -3.02 22.32 -0.52
N GLY A 32 -1.72 22.18 -0.73
CA GLY A 32 -1.07 20.90 -0.83
C GLY A 32 -1.23 20.18 0.49
N GLU A 33 -2.42 19.69 0.78
CA GLU A 33 -2.60 18.65 1.75
C GLU A 33 -1.87 17.43 1.20
N ASN A 34 -0.62 17.32 1.64
CA ASN A 34 0.11 16.06 1.54
C ASN A 34 -0.81 15.02 2.21
N PRO A 35 -1.30 13.99 1.50
CA PRO A 35 -2.14 12.99 2.14
C PRO A 35 -1.31 12.39 3.28
N SER A 36 -1.57 12.87 4.49
CA SER A 36 -0.97 12.28 5.68
C SER A 36 -1.44 10.83 5.70
N LEU A 37 -0.49 9.91 5.76
CA LEU A 37 -0.82 8.52 6.04
C LEU A 37 -1.70 8.50 7.30
N PRO A 38 -2.79 7.72 7.32
CA PRO A 38 -3.62 7.63 8.50
C PRO A 38 -2.75 7.21 9.68
N LEU A 39 -2.72 8.06 10.71
CA LEU A 39 -2.02 7.75 11.95
C LEU A 39 -2.81 6.65 12.66
N LEU A 40 -2.08 5.77 13.34
CA LEU A 40 -2.67 4.75 14.20
C LEU A 40 -3.39 5.46 15.37
N GLU A 41 -4.66 5.15 15.59
CA GLU A 41 -5.39 5.63 16.74
C GLU A 41 -4.90 4.94 18.01
N LYS A 42 -5.08 5.59 19.16
CA LYS A 42 -4.48 5.13 20.43
C LYS A 42 -4.88 3.70 20.83
N GLU A 43 -6.11 3.30 20.54
CA GLU A 43 -6.63 1.97 20.88
C GLU A 43 -6.36 0.93 19.79
N GLU A 44 -5.95 1.36 18.60
CA GLU A 44 -5.69 0.46 17.48
C GLU A 44 -4.46 -0.40 17.71
N VAL A 45 -4.54 -1.62 17.20
CA VAL A 45 -3.42 -2.56 17.18
C VAL A 45 -2.94 -2.73 15.74
N GLN A 46 -1.70 -2.34 15.49
CA GLN A 46 -0.98 -2.67 14.27
C GLN A 46 -0.33 -4.03 14.42
N HIS A 47 -0.91 -5.05 13.80
CA HIS A 47 -0.35 -6.39 13.76
C HIS A 47 0.55 -6.56 12.55
N MET A 48 1.75 -7.06 12.78
CA MET A 48 2.72 -7.39 11.72
C MET A 48 3.31 -8.76 11.97
N VAL A 49 3.45 -9.54 10.90
CA VAL A 49 4.22 -10.78 10.94
C VAL A 49 5.16 -10.84 9.75
N ILE A 50 6.45 -11.03 10.01
CA ILE A 50 7.46 -11.28 8.98
C ILE A 50 7.80 -12.76 8.98
N PHE A 51 7.99 -13.35 7.78
CA PHE A 51 8.11 -14.80 7.67
C PHE A 51 8.85 -15.27 6.42
N ASP A 52 9.26 -16.53 6.48
CA ASP A 52 9.79 -17.28 5.35
C ASP A 52 8.87 -18.44 4.99
N LEU A 53 8.79 -18.74 3.71
CA LEU A 53 8.09 -19.90 3.17
C LEU A 53 9.10 -21.01 2.83
N LYS A 54 8.63 -22.26 2.85
CA LYS A 54 9.37 -23.39 2.28
C LYS A 54 9.56 -23.29 0.76
N HIS A 55 8.77 -22.42 0.12
CA HIS A 55 8.80 -22.18 -1.32
C HIS A 55 9.88 -21.16 -1.69
N GLN A 56 10.46 -21.31 -2.87
CA GLN A 56 11.42 -20.35 -3.36
C GLN A 56 10.76 -18.96 -3.53
N LYS A 57 11.50 -17.90 -3.19
CA LYS A 57 11.03 -16.51 -3.37
C LYS A 57 10.61 -16.26 -4.81
N GLY A 58 9.40 -15.74 -5.00
CA GLY A 58 8.83 -15.44 -6.32
C GLY A 58 8.35 -16.66 -7.11
N SER A 59 8.34 -17.86 -6.53
CA SER A 59 7.73 -19.03 -7.17
C SER A 59 6.20 -18.91 -7.22
N ALA A 60 5.57 -19.65 -8.12
CA ALA A 60 4.12 -19.68 -8.25
C ALA A 60 3.42 -20.11 -6.94
N GLU A 61 4.03 -21.02 -6.19
CA GLU A 61 3.54 -21.48 -4.89
C GLU A 61 3.62 -20.39 -3.83
N ALA A 62 4.73 -19.63 -3.80
CA ALA A 62 4.88 -18.50 -2.88
C ALA A 62 3.86 -17.40 -3.20
N GLU A 63 3.71 -17.03 -4.47
CA GLU A 63 2.73 -16.02 -4.91
C GLU A 63 1.29 -16.47 -4.59
N LYS A 64 0.99 -17.75 -4.78
CA LYS A 64 -0.31 -18.32 -4.42
C LYS A 64 -0.56 -18.23 -2.91
N PHE A 65 0.43 -18.55 -2.07
CA PHE A 65 0.31 -18.41 -0.61
C PHE A 65 -0.03 -16.98 -0.22
N LEU A 66 0.69 -16.00 -0.77
CA LEU A 66 0.48 -14.58 -0.48
C LEU A 66 -0.91 -14.10 -0.95
N ALA A 67 -1.34 -14.53 -2.14
CA ALA A 67 -2.65 -14.20 -2.68
C ALA A 67 -3.80 -14.82 -1.86
N ASP A 68 -3.67 -16.08 -1.47
CA ASP A 68 -4.66 -16.78 -0.64
C ASP A 68 -4.73 -16.15 0.77
N GLY A 69 -3.58 -15.83 1.38
CA GLY A 69 -3.51 -15.12 2.66
C GLY A 69 -4.21 -13.76 2.59
N ARG A 70 -3.92 -12.98 1.55
CA ARG A 70 -4.60 -11.70 1.31
C ARG A 70 -6.11 -11.90 1.19
N LYS A 71 -6.55 -12.82 0.34
CA LYS A 71 -7.98 -13.06 0.09
C LYS A 71 -8.74 -13.51 1.33
N ILE A 72 -8.16 -14.44 2.10
CA ILE A 72 -8.82 -15.04 3.26
C ILE A 72 -8.82 -14.07 4.43
N LEU A 73 -7.66 -13.54 4.78
CA LEU A 73 -7.50 -12.76 6.01
C LEU A 73 -8.11 -11.36 5.89
N SER A 74 -8.05 -10.70 4.71
CA SER A 74 -8.69 -9.40 4.52
C SER A 74 -10.22 -9.46 4.51
N ASN A 75 -10.82 -10.62 4.30
CA ASN A 75 -12.28 -10.81 4.36
C ASN A 75 -12.81 -10.98 5.78
N ILE A 76 -11.95 -11.15 6.78
CA ILE A 76 -12.38 -11.22 8.19
C ILE A 76 -12.86 -9.82 8.61
N PRO A 77 -14.10 -9.68 9.10
CA PRO A 77 -14.74 -8.35 9.26
C PRO A 77 -14.01 -7.37 10.18
N VAL A 78 -13.20 -7.86 11.12
CA VAL A 78 -12.44 -7.02 12.07
C VAL A 78 -11.07 -6.61 11.54
N VAL A 79 -10.65 -7.12 10.38
CA VAL A 79 -9.37 -6.81 9.75
C VAL A 79 -9.50 -5.52 8.96
N GLN A 80 -8.62 -4.57 9.23
CA GLN A 80 -8.50 -3.33 8.49
C GLN A 80 -7.13 -3.24 7.83
N ASN A 81 -7.07 -2.61 6.68
CA ASN A 81 -5.82 -2.26 5.99
C ASN A 81 -4.83 -3.44 5.85
N PHE A 82 -5.33 -4.60 5.43
CA PHE A 82 -4.47 -5.77 5.19
C PHE A 82 -3.49 -5.49 4.06
N GLN A 83 -2.21 -5.77 4.30
CA GLN A 83 -1.15 -5.63 3.30
C GLN A 83 -0.22 -6.86 3.33
N ALA A 84 0.29 -7.22 2.16
CA ALA A 84 1.34 -8.21 2.01
C ALA A 84 2.57 -7.55 1.38
N PHE A 85 3.75 -7.85 1.91
CA PHE A 85 5.02 -7.20 1.56
C PHE A 85 6.09 -8.18 1.16
N ASN A 86 6.98 -7.72 0.26
CA ASN A 86 8.31 -8.26 0.12
C ASN A 86 9.26 -7.51 1.06
N GLN A 87 10.01 -8.22 1.88
CA GLN A 87 11.03 -7.62 2.73
C GLN A 87 12.24 -7.18 1.89
N VAL A 88 12.73 -5.97 2.13
CA VAL A 88 13.83 -5.36 1.36
C VAL A 88 15.01 -4.89 2.21
N SER A 89 14.93 -4.99 3.54
CA SER A 89 16.03 -4.60 4.42
C SER A 89 17.16 -5.64 4.38
N LEU A 90 18.40 -5.17 4.33
CA LEU A 90 19.59 -6.02 4.45
C LEU A 90 19.95 -6.33 5.91
N LYS A 91 19.18 -5.84 6.88
CA LYS A 91 19.48 -6.01 8.31
C LYS A 91 18.82 -7.25 8.92
N ASN A 92 17.99 -7.93 8.18
CA ASN A 92 17.40 -9.22 8.54
C ASN A 92 17.21 -10.06 7.28
N ASP A 93 16.96 -11.33 7.46
CA ASP A 93 16.91 -12.33 6.40
C ASP A 93 15.52 -12.95 6.18
N TYR A 94 14.46 -12.34 6.74
CA TYR A 94 13.08 -12.69 6.39
C TYR A 94 12.73 -12.27 4.97
N THR A 95 11.76 -12.96 4.38
CA THR A 95 11.44 -12.78 2.95
C THR A 95 10.16 -11.99 2.72
N TYR A 96 9.12 -12.24 3.52
CA TYR A 96 7.77 -11.71 3.34
C TYR A 96 7.24 -11.10 4.63
N GLY A 97 6.18 -10.31 4.52
CA GLY A 97 5.43 -9.82 5.66
C GLY A 97 3.95 -9.65 5.36
N PHE A 98 3.12 -9.86 6.37
CA PHE A 98 1.73 -9.40 6.42
C PHE A 98 1.59 -8.32 7.47
N SER A 99 0.70 -7.38 7.21
CA SER A 99 0.36 -6.32 8.15
C SER A 99 -1.14 -6.04 8.08
N MET A 100 -1.74 -5.75 9.21
CA MET A 100 -3.13 -5.37 9.33
C MET A 100 -3.37 -4.55 10.59
N VAL A 101 -4.48 -3.84 10.62
CA VAL A 101 -4.88 -3.01 11.75
C VAL A 101 -6.18 -3.55 12.35
N PHE A 102 -6.27 -3.53 13.67
CA PHE A 102 -7.48 -3.80 14.43
C PHE A 102 -7.85 -2.56 15.23
N LYS A 103 -9.14 -2.22 15.28
CA LYS A 103 -9.62 -1.03 15.99
C LYS A 103 -9.31 -1.04 17.49
N ASP A 104 -9.11 -2.21 18.08
CA ASP A 104 -8.81 -2.42 19.50
C ASP A 104 -8.35 -3.86 19.75
N GLN A 105 -7.92 -4.13 20.97
CA GLN A 105 -7.48 -5.46 21.41
C GLN A 105 -8.58 -6.52 21.34
N GLN A 106 -9.86 -6.12 21.49
CA GLN A 106 -10.99 -7.04 21.37
C GLN A 106 -11.18 -7.52 19.94
N ALA A 107 -11.04 -6.60 18.96
CA ALA A 107 -11.06 -6.95 17.54
C ALA A 107 -9.91 -7.90 17.16
N TYR A 108 -8.71 -7.65 17.69
CA TYR A 108 -7.56 -8.54 17.51
C TYR A 108 -7.82 -9.93 18.09
N SER A 109 -8.40 -10.02 19.29
CA SER A 109 -8.79 -11.29 19.88
C SER A 109 -9.85 -12.02 19.03
N THR A 110 -10.81 -11.28 18.47
CA THR A 110 -11.84 -11.82 17.57
C THR A 110 -11.22 -12.41 16.31
N TYR A 111 -10.24 -11.72 15.71
CA TYR A 111 -9.46 -12.22 14.56
C TYR A 111 -8.77 -13.54 14.90
N ASN A 112 -8.04 -13.59 16.00
CA ASN A 112 -7.29 -14.79 16.39
C ASN A 112 -8.18 -16.04 16.54
N ASN A 113 -9.44 -15.85 16.95
CA ASN A 113 -10.42 -16.93 17.12
C ASN A 113 -11.35 -17.11 15.90
N HIS A 114 -11.19 -16.31 14.85
CA HIS A 114 -12.07 -16.40 13.69
C HIS A 114 -11.85 -17.71 12.92
N PRO A 115 -12.91 -18.42 12.51
CA PRO A 115 -12.78 -19.71 11.82
C PRO A 115 -11.87 -19.67 10.59
N ASP A 116 -11.95 -18.61 9.78
CA ASP A 116 -11.13 -18.45 8.58
C ASP A 116 -9.64 -18.23 8.92
N HIS A 117 -9.34 -17.49 9.99
CA HIS A 117 -7.96 -17.35 10.49
C HIS A 117 -7.44 -18.70 10.97
N VAL A 118 -8.17 -19.39 11.82
CA VAL A 118 -7.80 -20.72 12.34
C VAL A 118 -7.59 -21.71 11.19
N ALA A 119 -8.50 -21.75 10.21
CA ALA A 119 -8.39 -22.63 9.05
C ALA A 119 -7.17 -22.28 8.18
N PHE A 120 -6.87 -20.99 7.96
CA PHE A 120 -5.68 -20.57 7.23
C PHE A 120 -4.40 -21.00 7.97
N VAL A 121 -4.34 -20.80 9.28
CA VAL A 121 -3.19 -21.23 10.10
C VAL A 121 -2.98 -22.74 10.01
N GLU A 122 -4.02 -23.54 10.19
CA GLU A 122 -3.89 -25.02 10.19
C GLU A 122 -3.61 -25.59 8.81
N ASN A 123 -4.25 -25.07 7.76
CA ASN A 123 -4.17 -25.65 6.43
C ASN A 123 -3.05 -25.13 5.56
N ARG A 124 -2.59 -23.89 5.83
CA ARG A 124 -1.58 -23.21 5.02
C ARG A 124 -0.35 -22.80 5.84
N TRP A 125 -0.52 -21.97 6.87
CA TRP A 125 0.58 -21.39 7.63
C TRP A 125 1.50 -22.47 8.21
N LYS A 126 0.99 -23.37 9.00
CA LYS A 126 1.77 -24.46 9.64
C LYS A 126 2.47 -25.40 8.65
N LYS A 127 1.97 -25.47 7.41
CA LYS A 127 2.53 -26.36 6.38
C LYS A 127 3.55 -25.70 5.47
N GLU A 128 3.50 -24.39 5.36
CA GLU A 128 4.27 -23.66 4.35
C GLU A 128 5.23 -22.62 4.94
N VAL A 129 4.95 -22.07 6.13
CA VAL A 129 5.84 -21.15 6.83
C VAL A 129 6.88 -21.94 7.62
N THR A 130 8.15 -21.60 7.40
CA THR A 130 9.29 -22.28 8.04
C THR A 130 9.79 -21.52 9.26
N ARG A 131 9.57 -20.21 9.28
CA ARG A 131 10.05 -19.31 10.32
C ARG A 131 9.25 -18.01 10.29
N PHE A 132 8.95 -17.44 11.43
CA PHE A 132 8.27 -16.14 11.51
C PHE A 132 8.62 -15.37 12.78
N LEU A 133 8.36 -14.07 12.74
CA LEU A 133 8.37 -13.17 13.89
C LEU A 133 7.11 -12.31 13.84
N GLU A 134 6.36 -12.32 14.92
CA GLU A 134 5.13 -11.54 15.11
C GLU A 134 5.42 -10.33 15.98
N ILE A 135 4.90 -9.18 15.60
CA ILE A 135 5.11 -7.91 16.27
C ILE A 135 3.81 -7.12 16.28
N ASP A 136 3.36 -6.70 17.46
CA ASP A 136 2.17 -5.90 17.64
C ASP A 136 2.54 -4.52 18.21
N PHE A 137 1.93 -3.47 17.66
CA PHE A 137 2.13 -2.10 18.09
C PHE A 137 0.80 -1.42 18.38
N ASN A 138 0.81 -0.47 19.29
CA ASN A 138 -0.21 0.56 19.42
C ASN A 138 0.45 1.94 19.38
N ALA A 139 -0.34 3.00 19.17
CA ALA A 139 0.18 4.36 19.21
C ALA A 139 0.68 4.73 20.63
N HIS A 140 1.77 5.50 20.68
CA HIS A 140 2.40 5.97 21.94
C HIS A 140 1.80 7.30 22.37
#